data_3188c53bb9146e7633480a7143a7fd0c
#
_entry.id   3188c53bb9146e7633480a7143a7fd0c
#
_cell.length_a   1.000
_cell.length_b   1.000
_cell.length_c   1.000
_cell.angle_alpha   90.00
_cell.angle_beta   90.00
_cell.angle_gamma   90.00
#
_symmetry.space_group_name_H-M   'P 1'
#
loop_
_entity.id
_entity.type
_entity.pdbx_description
1 polymer ?
#
loop_
_entity_poly.entity_id
_entity_poly.type
_entity_poly.pdbx_seq_one_letter_code
_entity_poly.pdbx_strand_id
1 'polypeptide(L)'
;IADADWQRTLASLGVGSEQTAVDRIVVSKAGKTLKAYSGDKLVALFTVSSGSSEFPLPLGEWDIVGEAYNPPYSYDPEVLGNGDGETYTLAAGPNSPVGVVWIDLSKEHYGIHGTPDPETIGRAQSSGCVRLTNWDAARLAGMVSQSTRVLFEA
;
A
#
# COMPACT_ATOMS: atom_id res chain seq x y z
N ILE A 1 9.26 -17.97 5.67
CA ILE A 1 10.08 -18.07 4.44
C ILE A 1 11.11 -16.95 4.52
N ALA A 2 12.39 -17.29 4.32
CA ALA A 2 13.44 -16.27 4.28
C ALA A 2 13.24 -15.34 3.08
N ASP A 3 13.59 -14.08 3.25
CA ASP A 3 13.43 -13.05 2.21
C ASP A 3 14.10 -13.45 0.89
N ALA A 4 15.30 -14.02 0.95
CA ALA A 4 16.01 -14.51 -0.23
C ALA A 4 15.27 -15.64 -0.96
N ASP A 5 14.56 -16.50 -0.25
CA ASP A 5 13.76 -17.58 -0.85
C ASP A 5 12.52 -17.03 -1.52
N TRP A 6 11.91 -16.03 -0.92
CA TRP A 6 10.77 -15.33 -1.48
C TRP A 6 11.14 -14.64 -2.80
N GLN A 7 12.25 -13.91 -2.80
CA GLN A 7 12.74 -13.22 -4.00
C GLN A 7 13.05 -14.22 -5.14
N ARG A 8 13.66 -15.34 -4.82
CA ARG A 8 13.92 -16.40 -5.82
C ARG A 8 12.63 -17.00 -6.38
N THR A 9 11.65 -17.20 -5.53
CA THR A 9 10.34 -17.73 -5.96
C THR A 9 9.65 -16.75 -6.90
N LEU A 10 9.63 -15.45 -6.55
CA LEU A 10 9.07 -14.42 -7.41
C LEU A 10 9.78 -14.35 -8.76
N ALA A 11 11.12 -14.40 -8.76
CA ALA A 11 11.91 -14.40 -9.99
C ALA A 11 11.61 -15.61 -10.88
N SER A 12 11.44 -16.80 -10.28
CA SER A 12 11.12 -18.02 -11.02
C SER A 12 9.73 -17.99 -11.66
N LEU A 13 8.84 -17.19 -11.10
CA LEU A 13 7.49 -16.97 -11.64
C LEU A 13 7.43 -15.80 -12.63
N GLY A 14 8.57 -15.17 -12.93
CA GLY A 14 8.64 -14.00 -13.80
C GLY A 14 8.09 -12.73 -13.16
N VAL A 15 7.88 -12.73 -11.85
CA VAL A 15 7.37 -11.58 -11.11
C VAL A 15 8.53 -10.71 -10.66
N GLY A 16 8.48 -9.43 -10.99
CA GLY A 16 9.45 -8.45 -10.52
C GLY A 16 10.70 -8.29 -11.37
N SER A 17 10.87 -9.07 -12.45
CA SER A 17 12.04 -8.96 -13.31
C SER A 17 11.98 -7.78 -14.29
N GLU A 18 10.77 -7.35 -14.63
CA GLU A 18 10.55 -6.17 -15.51
C GLU A 18 9.35 -5.40 -14.98
N GLN A 19 9.61 -4.37 -14.20
CA GLN A 19 8.55 -3.51 -13.69
C GLN A 19 8.52 -2.21 -14.49
N THR A 20 7.41 -1.98 -15.18
CA THR A 20 7.21 -0.74 -15.93
C THR A 20 7.00 0.42 -14.96
N ALA A 21 7.79 1.48 -15.11
CA ALA A 21 7.60 2.69 -14.33
C ALA A 21 6.22 3.31 -14.61
N VAL A 22 5.51 3.71 -13.55
CA VAL A 22 4.19 4.33 -13.66
C VAL A 22 4.25 5.79 -13.25
N ASP A 23 3.48 6.61 -13.92
CA ASP A 23 3.38 8.05 -13.64
C ASP A 23 2.08 8.44 -12.94
N ARG A 24 1.09 7.56 -12.93
CA ARG A 24 -0.21 7.82 -12.33
C ARG A 24 -0.80 6.55 -11.73
N ILE A 25 -1.39 6.72 -10.55
CA ILE A 25 -2.17 5.70 -9.87
C ILE A 25 -3.57 6.25 -9.62
N VAL A 26 -4.58 5.42 -9.87
CA VAL A 26 -5.99 5.75 -9.58
C VAL A 26 -6.55 4.68 -8.65
N VAL A 27 -6.95 5.11 -7.45
CA VAL A 27 -7.61 4.24 -6.48
C VAL A 27 -9.11 4.56 -6.46
N SER A 28 -9.93 3.59 -6.81
CA SER A 28 -11.38 3.71 -6.78
C SER A 28 -11.92 3.12 -5.47
N LYS A 29 -12.60 3.95 -4.71
CA LYS A 29 -13.28 3.50 -3.48
C LYS A 29 -14.41 2.53 -3.80
N ALA A 30 -15.25 2.86 -4.76
CA ALA A 30 -16.40 2.02 -5.15
C ALA A 30 -15.94 0.70 -5.79
N GLY A 31 -14.94 0.76 -6.67
CA GLY A 31 -14.42 -0.41 -7.37
C GLY A 31 -13.48 -1.28 -6.54
N LYS A 32 -12.96 -0.76 -5.44
CA LYS A 32 -11.95 -1.41 -4.60
C LYS A 32 -10.74 -1.87 -5.42
N THR A 33 -10.29 -0.99 -6.31
CA THR A 33 -9.19 -1.24 -7.23
C THR A 33 -8.17 -0.13 -7.19
N LEU A 34 -6.92 -0.50 -7.46
CA LEU A 34 -5.83 0.42 -7.74
C LEU A 34 -5.34 0.13 -9.16
N LYS A 35 -5.42 1.14 -10.01
CA LYS A 35 -4.95 1.07 -11.40
C LYS A 35 -3.68 1.87 -11.53
N ALA A 36 -2.67 1.29 -12.16
CA ALA A 36 -1.39 1.94 -12.40
C ALA A 36 -1.20 2.17 -13.91
N TYR A 37 -0.88 3.40 -14.27
CA TYR A 37 -0.77 3.84 -15.66
C TYR A 37 0.64 4.33 -15.98
N SER A 38 1.11 4.00 -17.19
CA SER A 38 2.27 4.62 -17.80
C SER A 38 1.79 5.40 -19.03
N GLY A 39 1.74 6.73 -18.93
CA GLY A 39 1.03 7.55 -19.88
C GLY A 39 -0.47 7.21 -19.89
N ASP A 40 -1.02 6.88 -21.05
CA ASP A 40 -2.42 6.48 -21.20
C ASP A 40 -2.63 4.96 -21.11
N LYS A 41 -1.55 4.20 -20.90
CA LYS A 41 -1.61 2.74 -20.86
C LYS A 41 -1.79 2.22 -19.45
N LEU A 42 -2.81 1.41 -19.22
CA LEU A 42 -2.98 0.64 -17.99
C LEU A 42 -1.95 -0.51 -17.97
N VAL A 43 -1.02 -0.47 -17.03
CA VAL A 43 0.05 -1.49 -16.90
C VAL A 43 -0.19 -2.46 -15.75
N ALA A 44 -0.99 -2.09 -14.75
CA ALA A 44 -1.32 -2.99 -13.64
C ALA A 44 -2.67 -2.63 -13.03
N LEU A 45 -3.35 -3.65 -12.52
CA LEU A 45 -4.61 -3.53 -11.79
C LEU A 45 -4.52 -4.41 -10.54
N PHE A 46 -4.75 -3.82 -9.39
CA PHE A 46 -4.75 -4.54 -8.11
C PHE A 46 -6.08 -4.38 -7.40
N THR A 47 -6.51 -5.43 -6.72
CA THR A 47 -7.62 -5.34 -5.77
C THR A 47 -7.08 -4.79 -4.46
N VAL A 48 -7.79 -3.85 -3.86
CA VAL A 48 -7.36 -3.17 -2.64
C VAL A 48 -8.47 -3.15 -1.59
N SER A 49 -8.08 -2.88 -0.35
CA SER A 49 -8.97 -2.43 0.71
C SER A 49 -8.66 -0.97 1.00
N SER A 50 -9.67 -0.17 1.18
CA SER A 50 -9.51 1.25 1.48
C SER A 50 -10.61 1.68 2.41
N GLY A 51 -10.29 2.60 3.31
CA GLY A 51 -11.22 3.30 4.18
C GLY A 51 -12.50 2.58 4.63
N SER A 52 -12.83 2.69 5.89
CA SER A 52 -14.13 2.30 6.45
C SER A 52 -15.06 3.52 6.52
N SER A 53 -16.29 3.33 7.02
CA SER A 53 -17.18 4.45 7.31
C SER A 53 -16.65 5.38 8.38
N GLU A 54 -15.89 4.83 9.32
CA GLU A 54 -15.25 5.59 10.40
C GLU A 54 -13.99 6.31 9.93
N PHE A 55 -13.22 5.66 9.06
CA PHE A 55 -11.98 6.22 8.48
C PHE A 55 -12.05 6.18 6.96
N PRO A 56 -12.76 7.12 6.33
CA PRO A 56 -12.97 7.08 4.88
C PRO A 56 -11.70 7.39 4.11
N LEU A 57 -11.63 6.87 2.88
CA LEU A 57 -10.56 7.19 1.94
C LEU A 57 -10.56 8.69 1.66
N PRO A 58 -9.43 9.40 1.85
CA PRO A 58 -9.35 10.84 1.58
C PRO A 58 -9.31 11.10 0.08
N LEU A 59 -10.46 11.49 -0.50
CA LEU A 59 -10.58 11.74 -1.94
C LEU A 59 -9.71 12.91 -2.38
N GLY A 60 -9.18 12.86 -3.59
CA GLY A 60 -8.38 13.90 -4.20
C GLY A 60 -7.06 13.41 -4.75
N GLU A 61 -6.17 14.36 -5.06
CA GLU A 61 -4.85 14.07 -5.60
C GLU A 61 -3.77 14.18 -4.52
N TRP A 62 -2.86 13.22 -4.53
CA TRP A 62 -1.75 13.14 -3.58
C TRP A 62 -0.46 12.84 -4.33
N ASP A 63 0.66 13.20 -3.71
CA ASP A 63 1.99 12.86 -4.21
C ASP A 63 2.58 11.69 -3.42
N ILE A 64 3.50 10.98 -4.02
CA ILE A 64 4.32 9.98 -3.34
C ILE A 64 5.55 10.69 -2.78
N VAL A 65 5.73 10.61 -1.46
CA VAL A 65 6.86 11.20 -0.76
C VAL A 65 8.07 10.27 -0.80
N GLY A 66 7.82 8.98 -0.67
CA GLY A 66 8.85 7.96 -0.68
C GLY A 66 8.28 6.59 -0.41
N GLU A 67 9.16 5.61 -0.28
CA GLU A 67 8.79 4.23 0.01
C GLU A 67 9.80 3.62 0.95
N ALA A 68 9.35 2.71 1.81
CA ALA A 68 10.19 1.97 2.72
C ALA A 68 9.86 0.48 2.64
N TYR A 69 10.88 -0.34 2.44
CA TYR A 69 10.76 -1.79 2.44
C TYR A 69 10.99 -2.31 3.84
N ASN A 70 10.12 -3.23 4.28
CA ASN A 70 10.15 -3.80 5.63
C ASN A 70 10.26 -2.74 6.72
N PRO A 71 9.36 -1.72 6.74
CA PRO A 71 9.44 -0.67 7.74
C PRO A 71 9.04 -1.21 9.11
N PRO A 72 9.69 -0.77 10.19
CA PRO A 72 9.14 -0.96 11.52
C PRO A 72 7.85 -0.16 11.65
N TYR A 73 6.87 -0.69 12.35
CA TYR A 73 5.59 -0.01 12.53
C TYR A 73 5.53 0.64 13.90
N SER A 74 5.37 1.95 13.91
CA SER A 74 5.15 2.71 15.14
C SER A 74 3.64 2.85 15.35
N TYR A 75 3.13 2.13 16.33
CA TYR A 75 1.72 2.18 16.68
C TYR A 75 1.45 3.40 17.57
N ASP A 76 0.58 4.27 17.09
CA ASP A 76 0.11 5.42 17.84
C ASP A 76 -1.41 5.32 18.04
N PRO A 77 -1.85 4.98 19.25
CA PRO A 77 -3.28 4.81 19.52
C PRO A 77 -4.09 6.10 19.38
N GLU A 78 -3.48 7.27 19.53
CA GLU A 78 -4.17 8.55 19.35
C GLU A 78 -4.59 8.75 17.89
N VAL A 79 -3.73 8.37 16.94
CA VAL A 79 -4.04 8.45 15.51
C VAL A 79 -5.21 7.55 15.13
N LEU A 80 -5.33 6.39 15.77
CA LEU A 80 -6.39 5.41 15.52
C LEU A 80 -7.60 5.58 16.43
N GLY A 81 -7.57 6.54 17.37
CA GLY A 81 -8.67 6.78 18.30
C GLY A 81 -8.83 5.71 19.40
N ASN A 82 -7.83 4.86 19.60
CA ASN A 82 -7.87 3.75 20.57
C ASN A 82 -7.23 4.07 21.92
N GLY A 83 -6.93 5.27 22.20
CA GLY A 83 -6.58 5.98 23.41
C GLY A 83 -6.08 5.25 24.66
N ASP A 84 -5.14 4.32 24.58
CA ASP A 84 -4.42 3.82 25.76
C ASP A 84 -3.18 4.67 26.11
N GLY A 85 -2.82 5.62 25.24
CA GLY A 85 -1.78 6.62 25.50
C GLY A 85 -0.35 6.14 25.30
N GLU A 86 -0.11 4.89 24.92
CA GLU A 86 1.23 4.36 24.72
C GLU A 86 1.55 4.15 23.25
N THR A 87 2.67 4.72 22.81
CA THR A 87 3.24 4.47 21.48
C THR A 87 4.28 3.36 21.59
N TYR A 88 4.22 2.36 20.70
CA TYR A 88 5.21 1.29 20.68
C TYR A 88 5.50 0.87 19.24
N THR A 89 6.70 0.30 19.03
CA THR A 89 7.18 -0.12 17.71
C THR A 89 7.02 -1.64 17.56
N LEU A 90 6.35 -2.04 16.49
CA LEU A 90 6.21 -3.44 16.09
C LEU A 90 7.30 -3.82 15.09
N ALA A 91 7.71 -5.09 15.13
CA ALA A 91 8.74 -5.60 14.24
C ALA A 91 8.30 -5.52 12.77
N ALA A 92 9.26 -5.25 11.89
CA ALA A 92 9.07 -5.28 10.45
C ALA A 92 8.80 -6.70 9.94
N GLY A 93 8.18 -6.81 8.78
CA GLY A 93 7.98 -8.07 8.10
C GLY A 93 6.55 -8.28 7.61
N PRO A 94 6.26 -9.46 7.02
CA PRO A 94 4.95 -9.76 6.45
C PRO A 94 3.81 -9.80 7.47
N ASN A 95 4.12 -9.99 8.74
CA ASN A 95 3.15 -9.99 9.83
C ASN A 95 2.96 -8.61 10.49
N SER A 96 3.67 -7.59 10.01
CA SER A 96 3.48 -6.22 10.45
C SER A 96 2.11 -5.70 9.98
N PRO A 97 1.44 -4.82 10.74
CA PRO A 97 0.19 -4.18 10.30
C PRO A 97 0.27 -3.49 8.94
N VAL A 98 1.45 -3.03 8.54
CA VAL A 98 1.69 -2.40 7.24
C VAL A 98 2.37 -3.34 6.24
N GLY A 99 2.62 -4.59 6.62
CA GLY A 99 3.24 -5.58 5.75
C GLY A 99 4.68 -5.27 5.40
N VAL A 100 5.08 -5.66 4.19
CA VAL A 100 6.48 -5.62 3.75
C VAL A 100 6.89 -4.31 3.10
N VAL A 101 5.96 -3.40 2.83
CA VAL A 101 6.28 -2.12 2.20
C VAL A 101 5.25 -1.04 2.59
N TRP A 102 5.74 0.16 2.73
CA TRP A 102 4.95 1.37 2.93
C TRP A 102 5.31 2.38 1.85
N ILE A 103 4.33 2.80 1.06
CA ILE A 103 4.46 3.88 0.08
C ILE A 103 3.82 5.11 0.71
N ASP A 104 4.65 6.08 1.08
CA ASP A 104 4.22 7.26 1.82
C ASP A 104 3.61 8.31 0.90
N LEU A 105 2.47 8.85 1.31
CA LEU A 105 1.75 9.88 0.57
C LEU A 105 1.94 11.26 1.19
N SER A 106 1.70 12.29 0.38
CA SER A 106 1.80 13.69 0.82
C SER A 106 0.79 14.07 1.90
N LYS A 107 -0.30 13.31 2.05
CA LYS A 107 -1.20 13.46 3.19
C LYS A 107 -0.62 12.73 4.40
N GLU A 108 -0.41 13.48 5.48
CA GLU A 108 0.14 12.95 6.72
C GLU A 108 -0.65 11.75 7.24
N HIS A 109 0.04 10.70 7.69
CA HIS A 109 -0.48 9.44 8.20
C HIS A 109 -1.14 8.52 7.16
N TYR A 110 -1.14 8.90 5.88
CA TYR A 110 -1.72 8.08 4.81
C TYR A 110 -0.64 7.47 3.93
N GLY A 111 -0.89 6.24 3.49
CA GLY A 111 0.01 5.51 2.63
C GLY A 111 -0.69 4.36 1.91
N ILE A 112 0.06 3.75 1.02
CA ILE A 112 -0.31 2.52 0.33
C ILE A 112 0.65 1.44 0.84
N HIS A 113 0.12 0.33 1.35
CA HIS A 113 0.95 -0.64 2.05
C HIS A 113 0.43 -2.07 1.95
N GLY A 114 1.26 -3.02 2.36
CA GLY A 114 0.88 -4.43 2.49
C GLY A 114 0.02 -4.71 3.72
N THR A 115 -0.28 -5.98 3.93
CA THR A 115 -1.10 -6.43 5.06
C THR A 115 -0.69 -7.84 5.51
N PRO A 116 -0.77 -8.13 6.82
CA PRO A 116 -0.63 -9.50 7.33
C PRO A 116 -1.87 -10.36 7.06
N ASP A 117 -2.98 -9.73 6.67
CA ASP A 117 -4.29 -10.38 6.53
C ASP A 117 -4.82 -10.26 5.09
N PRO A 118 -4.25 -11.01 4.12
CA PRO A 118 -4.60 -10.86 2.70
C PRO A 118 -6.07 -11.19 2.41
N GLU A 119 -6.74 -11.95 3.25
CA GLU A 119 -8.17 -12.27 3.12
C GLU A 119 -9.08 -11.05 3.31
N THR A 120 -8.56 -9.96 3.86
CA THR A 120 -9.32 -8.71 4.04
C THR A 120 -9.31 -7.81 2.80
N ILE A 121 -8.50 -8.15 1.80
CA ILE A 121 -8.41 -7.37 0.56
C ILE A 121 -9.73 -7.46 -0.22
N GLY A 122 -10.17 -6.33 -0.75
CA GLY A 122 -11.47 -6.19 -1.41
C GLY A 122 -12.59 -5.76 -0.48
N ARG A 123 -12.28 -5.43 0.78
CA ARG A 123 -13.25 -4.98 1.79
C ARG A 123 -12.90 -3.57 2.28
N ALA A 124 -13.89 -2.85 2.77
CA ALA A 124 -13.70 -1.51 3.35
C ALA A 124 -13.40 -1.63 4.84
N GLN A 125 -12.17 -2.00 5.20
CA GLN A 125 -11.79 -2.33 6.57
C GLN A 125 -10.49 -1.65 7.03
N SER A 126 -9.95 -0.71 6.27
CA SER A 126 -8.73 -0.01 6.68
C SER A 126 -9.03 1.24 7.51
N SER A 127 -7.99 1.78 8.13
CA SER A 127 -8.04 3.05 8.86
C SER A 127 -7.78 4.26 7.93
N GLY A 128 -8.28 4.19 6.69
CA GLY A 128 -8.13 5.25 5.69
C GLY A 128 -7.02 5.01 4.68
N CYS A 129 -6.03 4.19 5.00
CA CYS A 129 -4.96 3.82 4.09
C CYS A 129 -5.42 2.80 3.06
N VAL A 130 -4.67 2.69 1.96
CA VAL A 130 -4.91 1.70 0.92
C VAL A 130 -4.06 0.46 1.20
N ARG A 131 -4.72 -0.67 1.36
CA ARG A 131 -4.07 -1.96 1.61
C ARG A 131 -4.07 -2.83 0.37
N LEU A 132 -2.91 -3.43 0.09
CA LEU A 132 -2.75 -4.49 -0.89
C LEU A 132 -2.22 -5.74 -0.19
N THR A 133 -2.27 -6.89 -0.90
CA THR A 133 -1.48 -8.04 -0.45
C THR A 133 0.00 -7.64 -0.43
N ASN A 134 0.80 -8.30 0.41
CA ASN A 134 2.23 -7.99 0.51
C ASN A 134 2.95 -8.08 -0.84
N TRP A 135 2.64 -9.09 -1.65
CA TRP A 135 3.26 -9.27 -2.97
C TRP A 135 2.84 -8.19 -3.97
N ASP A 136 1.58 -7.76 -3.96
CA ASP A 136 1.10 -6.67 -4.82
C ASP A 136 1.70 -5.33 -4.39
N ALA A 137 1.79 -5.07 -3.08
CA ALA A 137 2.39 -3.87 -2.55
C ALA A 137 3.88 -3.77 -2.91
N ALA A 138 4.62 -4.88 -2.79
CA ALA A 138 6.02 -4.94 -3.17
C ALA A 138 6.22 -4.70 -4.67
N ARG A 139 5.34 -5.26 -5.50
CA ARG A 139 5.35 -5.05 -6.95
C ARG A 139 5.09 -3.58 -7.29
N LEU A 140 4.07 -2.99 -6.69
CA LEU A 140 3.72 -1.58 -6.92
C LEU A 140 4.86 -0.66 -6.48
N ALA A 141 5.50 -0.92 -5.34
CA ALA A 141 6.61 -0.12 -4.84
C ALA A 141 7.77 -0.03 -5.82
N GLY A 142 8.02 -1.10 -6.59
CA GLY A 142 9.04 -1.11 -7.64
C GLY A 142 8.64 -0.34 -8.90
N MET A 143 7.37 0.03 -9.05
CA MET A 143 6.84 0.74 -10.21
C MET A 143 6.71 2.24 -10.00
N VAL A 144 6.64 2.70 -8.76
CA VAL A 144 6.37 4.10 -8.41
C VAL A 144 7.64 4.87 -8.11
N SER A 145 7.54 6.20 -8.17
CA SER A 145 8.59 7.14 -7.76
C SER A 145 7.94 8.41 -7.21
N GLN A 146 8.75 9.39 -6.78
CA GLN A 146 8.24 10.68 -6.33
C GLN A 146 7.56 11.50 -7.44
N SER A 147 7.75 11.11 -8.71
CA SER A 147 7.06 11.72 -9.85
C SER A 147 5.71 11.08 -10.16
N THR A 148 5.35 9.99 -9.49
CA THR A 148 4.05 9.32 -9.66
C THR A 148 2.96 10.09 -8.94
N ARG A 149 1.87 10.41 -9.65
CA ARG A 149 0.69 11.08 -9.08
C ARG A 149 -0.32 10.04 -8.63
N VAL A 150 -0.98 10.29 -7.52
CA VAL A 150 -1.98 9.39 -6.93
C VAL A 150 -3.32 10.11 -6.86
N LEU A 151 -4.34 9.52 -7.48
CA LEU A 151 -5.72 10.02 -7.43
C LEU A 151 -6.58 9.03 -6.64
N PHE A 152 -7.22 9.52 -5.59
CA PHE A 152 -8.25 8.77 -4.86
C PHE A 152 -9.62 9.27 -5.30
N GLU A 153 -10.40 8.40 -5.89
CA GLU A 153 -11.75 8.72 -6.38
C GLU A 153 -12.84 7.87 -5.71
N ALA A 154 -14.05 8.38 -5.75
CA ALA A 154 -15.21 7.71 -5.16
C ALA A 154 -15.51 6.33 -5.80
#